data_0bfe2030851dc5cf491d8f7aff5dd10a
#
_entry.id   0bfe2030851dc5cf491d8f7aff5dd10a
#
_cell.length_a   1.000
_cell.length_b   1.000
_cell.length_c   1.000
_cell.angle_alpha   90.00
_cell.angle_beta   90.00
_cell.angle_gamma   90.00
#
_symmetry.space_group_name_H-M   'P 1'
#
loop_
_entity.id
_entity.type
_entity.pdbx_description
1 polymer ?
#
loop_
_entity_poly.entity_id
_entity_poly.type
_entity_poly.pdbx_seq_one_letter_code
_entity_poly.pdbx_strand_id
1 'polypeptide(L)'
;MTLGFSLKKVKEEMKMNKKVLMLGLVGMGLGMAPTAEAAAEANPTASMTSQATLTIEQGILSLDQVTNFDFGTTSVKDIATGDQVLSTAANEATSITDYRGPNQAGWQLTAQLSKMTNAANNELVNAKVTLNGSIDSGDASLVSGTELMVGATDPTLIASANGTTGLATNDFDFTSATLTIPKQNVNSGAYSGTITWTLSNTYQAE
;
A
#
# COMPACT_ATOMS: atom_id res chain seq x y z
N MET A 1 -9.11 33.11 -3.70
CA MET A 1 -8.08 33.70 -2.81
C MET A 1 -6.75 33.05 -3.19
N THR A 2 -6.02 33.73 -4.06
CA THR A 2 -4.86 33.18 -4.79
C THR A 2 -3.60 33.53 -4.02
N LEU A 3 -2.89 32.53 -3.52
CA LEU A 3 -1.59 32.70 -2.88
C LEU A 3 -0.50 32.74 -3.96
N GLY A 4 -0.12 33.95 -4.34
CA GLY A 4 1.06 34.20 -5.17
C GLY A 4 2.33 34.08 -4.33
N PHE A 5 3.07 33.00 -4.51
CA PHE A 5 4.41 32.85 -3.95
C PHE A 5 5.41 33.64 -4.80
N SER A 6 5.99 34.68 -4.19
CA SER A 6 6.92 35.65 -4.83
C SER A 6 8.27 34.98 -5.09
N LEU A 7 8.57 34.71 -6.36
CA LEU A 7 9.87 34.26 -6.88
C LEU A 7 10.99 35.34 -6.83
N LYS A 8 10.80 36.41 -6.06
CA LYS A 8 11.73 37.56 -6.02
C LYS A 8 12.83 37.44 -4.97
N LYS A 9 12.81 36.43 -4.08
CA LYS A 9 13.79 36.34 -2.98
C LYS A 9 14.97 35.40 -3.23
N VAL A 10 15.01 34.69 -4.35
CA VAL A 10 16.10 33.74 -4.67
C VAL A 10 17.20 34.38 -5.56
N LYS A 11 17.02 35.60 -6.05
CA LYS A 11 17.97 36.22 -6.99
C LYS A 11 19.03 37.13 -6.36
N GLU A 12 19.00 37.36 -5.05
CA GLU A 12 19.93 38.29 -4.41
C GLU A 12 21.12 37.65 -3.65
N GLU A 13 21.16 36.36 -3.49
CA GLU A 13 22.27 35.70 -2.76
C GLU A 13 23.40 35.13 -3.64
N MET A 14 23.38 35.36 -4.94
CA MET A 14 24.44 34.88 -5.83
C MET A 14 25.32 36.02 -6.35
N LYS A 15 25.72 36.95 -5.47
CA LYS A 15 26.86 37.82 -5.74
C LYS A 15 28.12 37.29 -5.03
N MET A 16 28.75 36.34 -5.67
CA MET A 16 30.02 35.81 -5.23
C MET A 16 31.15 36.82 -5.53
N ASN A 17 31.83 37.22 -4.46
CA ASN A 17 32.99 38.14 -4.47
C ASN A 17 34.12 37.59 -5.34
N LYS A 18 34.30 38.18 -6.51
CA LYS A 18 35.57 38.12 -7.25
C LYS A 18 36.55 39.09 -6.65
N LYS A 19 37.34 38.66 -5.67
CA LYS A 19 38.59 39.37 -5.32
C LYS A 19 39.72 38.58 -5.96
N VAL A 20 40.15 39.11 -7.13
CA VAL A 20 41.42 38.73 -7.73
C VAL A 20 42.49 39.47 -6.98
N LEU A 21 43.38 38.79 -6.26
CA LEU A 21 44.58 39.35 -5.65
C LEU A 21 45.71 39.30 -6.68
N MET A 22 46.01 40.43 -7.33
CA MET A 22 47.20 40.59 -8.13
C MET A 22 48.37 40.92 -7.21
N LEU A 23 49.34 40.04 -7.08
CA LEU A 23 50.61 40.35 -6.45
C LEU A 23 51.67 40.54 -7.54
N GLY A 24 52.05 41.79 -7.73
CA GLY A 24 53.11 42.16 -8.66
C GLY A 24 54.49 41.93 -8.06
N LEU A 25 55.38 41.33 -8.79
CA LEU A 25 56.82 41.32 -8.50
C LEU A 25 57.58 41.91 -9.68
N VAL A 26 58.16 43.09 -9.46
CA VAL A 26 59.09 43.75 -10.37
C VAL A 26 60.49 43.17 -10.12
N GLY A 27 61.11 42.60 -11.15
CA GLY A 27 62.52 42.17 -11.12
C GLY A 27 63.16 42.46 -12.46
N MET A 28 64.01 43.54 -12.52
CA MET A 28 64.88 43.85 -13.65
C MET A 28 66.07 42.85 -13.70
N GLY A 29 66.32 42.31 -14.86
CA GLY A 29 67.53 41.52 -15.17
C GLY A 29 67.75 41.48 -16.70
N LEU A 30 68.75 42.20 -17.16
CA LEU A 30 69.23 42.15 -18.54
C LEU A 30 69.99 40.86 -18.83
N GLY A 31 69.75 40.26 -20.01
CA GLY A 31 70.75 39.38 -20.56
C GLY A 31 70.23 38.20 -21.39
N MET A 32 70.55 38.22 -22.70
CA MET A 32 70.71 37.15 -23.63
C MET A 32 69.46 36.27 -23.98
N ALA A 33 69.02 36.42 -25.20
CA ALA A 33 68.00 35.57 -25.81
C ALA A 33 68.54 34.15 -26.08
N PRO A 34 67.84 33.13 -25.56
CA PRO A 34 67.69 31.89 -26.26
C PRO A 34 66.30 31.91 -26.91
N THR A 35 66.25 31.39 -28.11
CA THR A 35 64.97 31.08 -28.78
C THR A 35 64.16 30.15 -27.89
N ALA A 36 63.24 30.72 -27.16
CA ALA A 36 62.29 29.89 -26.42
C ALA A 36 61.25 29.35 -27.40
N GLU A 37 61.33 28.06 -27.66
CA GLU A 37 60.22 27.28 -28.12
C GLU A 37 59.05 27.58 -27.16
N ALA A 38 57.99 28.18 -27.68
CA ALA A 38 56.81 28.42 -26.92
C ALA A 38 56.20 27.06 -26.51
N ALA A 39 56.55 26.59 -25.32
CA ALA A 39 55.83 25.50 -24.71
C ALA A 39 54.37 26.01 -24.59
N ALA A 40 53.48 25.38 -25.33
CA ALA A 40 52.05 25.61 -25.19
C ALA A 40 51.68 25.33 -23.70
N GLU A 41 51.37 26.40 -22.98
CA GLU A 41 50.93 26.26 -21.62
C GLU A 41 49.66 25.42 -21.65
N ALA A 42 49.78 24.19 -21.14
CA ALA A 42 48.62 23.34 -20.94
C ALA A 42 47.70 24.07 -19.98
N ASN A 43 46.56 24.52 -20.51
CA ASN A 43 45.53 25.15 -19.68
C ASN A 43 45.13 24.16 -18.58
N PRO A 44 45.40 24.43 -17.31
CA PRO A 44 45.12 23.47 -16.25
C PRO A 44 43.62 23.23 -16.18
N THR A 45 43.19 22.03 -16.55
CA THR A 45 41.81 21.63 -16.34
C THR A 45 41.61 21.38 -14.84
N ALA A 46 40.97 22.31 -14.17
CA ALA A 46 40.60 22.15 -12.77
C ALA A 46 39.23 21.43 -12.70
N SER A 47 39.19 20.26 -12.05
CA SER A 47 37.95 19.59 -11.70
C SER A 47 37.77 19.62 -10.19
N MET A 48 36.55 19.87 -9.76
CA MET A 48 36.14 19.80 -8.36
C MET A 48 34.96 18.87 -8.23
N THR A 49 34.96 18.09 -7.16
CA THR A 49 33.85 17.19 -6.83
C THR A 49 33.11 17.71 -5.61
N SER A 50 31.80 17.60 -5.64
CA SER A 50 30.96 17.82 -4.48
C SER A 50 30.13 16.57 -4.22
N GLN A 51 29.74 16.36 -2.97
CA GLN A 51 28.90 15.23 -2.58
C GLN A 51 27.46 15.74 -2.36
N ALA A 52 26.48 15.00 -2.92
CA ALA A 52 25.07 15.15 -2.59
C ALA A 52 24.61 13.88 -1.85
N THR A 53 23.90 14.04 -0.74
CA THR A 53 23.39 12.93 0.07
C THR A 53 21.89 13.07 0.25
N LEU A 54 21.17 11.94 0.20
CA LEU A 54 19.75 11.81 0.50
C LEU A 54 19.57 10.54 1.33
N THR A 55 18.79 10.64 2.40
CA THR A 55 18.35 9.48 3.18
C THR A 55 16.87 9.25 2.88
N ILE A 56 16.50 8.02 2.51
CA ILE A 56 15.12 7.59 2.32
C ILE A 56 14.80 6.60 3.43
N GLU A 57 13.80 6.94 4.23
CA GLU A 57 13.34 6.07 5.31
C GLU A 57 12.30 5.06 4.79
N GLN A 58 12.31 3.86 5.36
CA GLN A 58 11.35 2.81 5.03
C GLN A 58 10.00 3.12 5.69
N GLY A 59 8.91 2.92 4.93
CA GLY A 59 7.55 2.97 5.46
C GLY A 59 7.11 1.63 6.08
N ILE A 60 5.81 1.47 6.26
CA ILE A 60 5.19 0.31 6.91
C ILE A 60 4.23 -0.42 5.96
N LEU A 61 3.86 -1.64 6.35
CA LEU A 61 2.73 -2.41 5.82
C LEU A 61 1.56 -2.25 6.80
N SER A 62 0.38 -1.82 6.32
CA SER A 62 -0.81 -1.62 7.15
C SER A 62 -2.08 -2.11 6.48
N LEU A 63 -3.01 -2.60 7.30
CA LEU A 63 -4.40 -2.83 6.94
C LEU A 63 -5.19 -1.62 7.42
N ASP A 64 -5.58 -0.76 6.49
CA ASP A 64 -6.09 0.57 6.82
C ASP A 64 -7.61 0.56 6.99
N GLN A 65 -8.29 -0.30 6.24
CA GLN A 65 -9.75 -0.40 6.25
C GLN A 65 -10.19 -1.83 5.94
N VAL A 66 -11.30 -2.25 6.56
CA VAL A 66 -12.02 -3.48 6.25
C VAL A 66 -13.51 -3.20 6.11
N THR A 67 -14.18 -3.99 5.28
CA THR A 67 -15.60 -3.81 5.02
C THR A 67 -16.49 -4.58 5.98
N ASN A 68 -17.73 -4.14 6.12
CA ASN A 68 -18.82 -4.81 6.81
C ASN A 68 -19.91 -5.24 5.82
N PHE A 69 -20.67 -6.28 6.18
CA PHE A 69 -21.73 -6.82 5.35
C PHE A 69 -23.03 -6.91 6.15
N ASP A 70 -24.11 -6.36 5.60
CA ASP A 70 -25.48 -6.48 6.12
C ASP A 70 -26.31 -7.29 5.11
N PHE A 71 -26.66 -8.50 5.45
CA PHE A 71 -27.43 -9.41 4.58
C PHE A 71 -28.95 -9.22 4.70
N GLY A 72 -29.39 -8.23 5.45
CA GLY A 72 -30.82 -7.91 5.58
C GLY A 72 -31.59 -8.93 6.42
N THR A 73 -32.78 -9.33 5.96
CA THR A 73 -33.71 -10.16 6.72
C THR A 73 -34.22 -11.34 5.90
N THR A 74 -34.44 -12.46 6.58
CA THR A 74 -35.16 -13.63 6.07
C THR A 74 -36.09 -14.18 7.17
N SER A 75 -36.97 -15.11 6.84
CA SER A 75 -37.90 -15.66 7.81
C SER A 75 -37.50 -17.05 8.29
N VAL A 76 -37.92 -17.43 9.51
CA VAL A 76 -37.78 -18.77 10.03
C VAL A 76 -38.42 -19.82 9.09
N LYS A 77 -39.57 -19.47 8.50
CA LYS A 77 -40.27 -20.33 7.55
C LYS A 77 -39.41 -20.62 6.32
N ASP A 78 -38.78 -19.58 5.75
CA ASP A 78 -37.98 -19.72 4.51
C ASP A 78 -36.78 -20.63 4.75
N ILE A 79 -36.04 -20.39 5.87
CA ILE A 79 -34.90 -21.26 6.25
C ILE A 79 -35.34 -22.69 6.58
N ALA A 80 -36.51 -22.90 7.20
CA ALA A 80 -36.99 -24.22 7.53
C ALA A 80 -37.52 -24.98 6.31
N THR A 81 -37.86 -24.30 5.22
CA THR A 81 -38.42 -24.94 4.02
C THR A 81 -37.42 -25.13 2.90
N GLY A 82 -36.35 -24.36 2.87
CA GLY A 82 -35.30 -24.45 1.83
C GLY A 82 -34.03 -23.65 2.17
N ASP A 83 -32.99 -23.88 1.38
CA ASP A 83 -31.77 -23.13 1.48
C ASP A 83 -32.04 -21.62 1.18
N GLN A 84 -31.39 -20.73 1.90
CA GLN A 84 -31.50 -19.31 1.69
C GLN A 84 -30.19 -18.77 1.16
N VAL A 85 -30.29 -17.84 0.20
CA VAL A 85 -29.17 -17.11 -0.38
C VAL A 85 -29.47 -15.62 -0.31
N LEU A 86 -28.76 -14.92 0.55
CA LEU A 86 -28.93 -13.49 0.80
C LEU A 86 -27.68 -12.77 0.26
N SER A 87 -27.85 -11.79 -0.59
CA SER A 87 -26.75 -11.04 -1.20
C SER A 87 -26.74 -9.58 -0.79
N THR A 88 -25.54 -9.06 -0.58
CA THR A 88 -25.29 -7.65 -0.33
C THR A 88 -24.01 -7.21 -1.02
N ALA A 89 -23.81 -5.91 -1.18
CA ALA A 89 -22.53 -5.34 -1.56
C ALA A 89 -21.77 -4.87 -0.31
N ALA A 90 -20.46 -4.73 -0.41
CA ALA A 90 -19.68 -4.05 0.61
C ALA A 90 -20.08 -2.58 0.72
N ASN A 91 -20.05 -2.05 1.92
CA ASN A 91 -20.31 -0.61 2.14
C ASN A 91 -19.08 0.24 1.86
N GLU A 92 -17.89 -0.35 1.98
CA GLU A 92 -16.59 0.30 1.88
C GLU A 92 -15.57 -0.67 1.31
N ALA A 93 -14.55 -0.16 0.64
CA ALA A 93 -13.44 -0.98 0.16
C ALA A 93 -12.60 -1.50 1.33
N THR A 94 -11.95 -2.65 1.14
CA THR A 94 -10.88 -3.10 2.03
C THR A 94 -9.56 -2.56 1.48
N SER A 95 -8.79 -1.85 2.31
CA SER A 95 -7.59 -1.13 1.89
C SER A 95 -6.35 -1.62 2.62
N ILE A 96 -5.28 -1.87 1.86
CA ILE A 96 -3.95 -2.23 2.36
C ILE A 96 -2.93 -1.27 1.76
N THR A 97 -2.04 -0.76 2.60
CA THR A 97 -0.94 0.11 2.18
C THR A 97 0.41 -0.54 2.50
N ASP A 98 1.29 -0.62 1.47
CA ASP A 98 2.66 -1.12 1.62
C ASP A 98 3.68 -0.08 1.12
N TYR A 99 4.29 0.64 2.05
CA TYR A 99 5.38 1.59 1.80
C TYR A 99 6.75 1.08 2.26
N ARG A 100 6.92 -0.21 2.47
CA ARG A 100 8.21 -0.80 2.86
C ARG A 100 9.26 -0.71 1.76
N GLY A 101 8.84 -0.41 0.54
CA GLY A 101 9.69 -0.37 -0.65
C GLY A 101 9.85 -1.74 -1.32
N PRO A 102 10.52 -1.76 -2.49
CA PRO A 102 10.71 -3.00 -3.25
C PRO A 102 11.66 -3.98 -2.53
N ASN A 103 11.60 -5.25 -2.94
CA ASN A 103 12.44 -6.35 -2.42
C ASN A 103 12.17 -6.72 -0.95
N GLN A 104 11.01 -6.38 -0.42
CA GLN A 104 10.53 -6.90 0.86
C GLN A 104 9.82 -8.24 0.66
N ALA A 105 9.65 -8.99 1.77
CA ALA A 105 8.75 -10.13 1.73
C ALA A 105 7.34 -9.68 1.33
N GLY A 106 6.66 -10.45 0.52
CA GLY A 106 5.27 -10.19 0.17
C GLY A 106 4.36 -10.18 1.39
N TRP A 107 3.07 -10.03 1.18
CA TRP A 107 2.08 -10.05 2.23
C TRP A 107 0.87 -10.91 1.83
N GLN A 108 0.13 -11.34 2.82
CA GLN A 108 -1.14 -12.05 2.66
C GLN A 108 -2.19 -11.42 3.56
N LEU A 109 -3.38 -11.23 3.01
CA LEU A 109 -4.60 -10.92 3.76
C LEU A 109 -5.43 -12.19 3.85
N THR A 110 -5.74 -12.61 5.07
CA THR A 110 -6.65 -13.72 5.35
C THR A 110 -7.87 -13.24 6.11
N ALA A 111 -8.98 -13.98 6.01
CA ALA A 111 -10.19 -13.71 6.77
C ALA A 111 -10.73 -14.99 7.40
N GLN A 112 -11.35 -14.86 8.56
CA GLN A 112 -12.00 -15.94 9.30
C GLN A 112 -13.34 -15.45 9.83
N LEU A 113 -14.42 -16.23 9.60
CA LEU A 113 -15.75 -15.90 10.10
C LEU A 113 -16.03 -16.70 11.37
N SER A 114 -16.32 -16.01 12.46
CA SER A 114 -16.78 -16.63 13.70
C SER A 114 -18.12 -17.36 13.51
N LYS A 115 -18.55 -18.08 14.52
CA LYS A 115 -19.94 -18.55 14.59
C LYS A 115 -20.90 -17.36 14.44
N MET A 116 -21.97 -17.55 13.68
CA MET A 116 -23.08 -16.60 13.62
C MET A 116 -24.16 -17.04 14.61
N THR A 117 -24.33 -16.25 15.68
CA THR A 117 -25.24 -16.58 16.77
C THR A 117 -26.20 -15.44 17.06
N ASN A 118 -27.37 -15.76 17.60
CA ASN A 118 -28.31 -14.78 18.13
C ASN A 118 -28.09 -14.54 19.64
N ALA A 119 -28.83 -13.63 20.24
CA ALA A 119 -28.74 -13.29 21.67
C ALA A 119 -29.00 -14.47 22.62
N ALA A 120 -29.70 -15.51 22.17
CA ALA A 120 -29.94 -16.74 22.91
C ALA A 120 -28.89 -17.83 22.63
N ASN A 121 -27.78 -17.51 21.97
CA ASN A 121 -26.72 -18.42 21.55
C ASN A 121 -27.16 -19.53 20.58
N ASN A 122 -28.26 -19.33 19.86
CA ASN A 122 -28.59 -20.23 18.76
C ASN A 122 -27.66 -19.89 17.58
N GLU A 123 -27.18 -20.93 16.89
CA GLU A 123 -26.18 -20.83 15.85
C GLU A 123 -26.77 -21.16 14.46
N LEU A 124 -26.30 -20.46 13.41
CA LEU A 124 -26.49 -20.88 12.02
C LEU A 124 -25.43 -21.95 11.69
N VAL A 125 -25.90 -23.17 11.47
CA VAL A 125 -24.99 -24.31 11.23
C VAL A 125 -24.71 -24.44 9.73
N ASN A 126 -23.43 -24.71 9.37
CA ASN A 126 -23.00 -24.92 7.99
C ASN A 126 -23.31 -23.72 7.03
N ALA A 127 -23.58 -22.55 7.57
CA ALA A 127 -23.72 -21.38 6.75
C ALA A 127 -22.35 -20.88 6.27
N LYS A 128 -22.32 -20.16 5.16
CA LYS A 128 -21.09 -19.59 4.60
C LYS A 128 -21.34 -18.22 4.00
N VAL A 129 -20.31 -17.39 4.02
CA VAL A 129 -20.26 -16.14 3.27
C VAL A 129 -19.31 -16.32 2.10
N THR A 130 -19.79 -16.07 0.89
CA THR A 130 -18.96 -16.05 -0.33
C THR A 130 -18.67 -14.58 -0.69
N LEU A 131 -17.40 -14.24 -0.83
CA LEU A 131 -16.94 -12.90 -1.17
C LEU A 131 -16.54 -12.84 -2.64
N ASN A 132 -17.24 -12.04 -3.44
CA ASN A 132 -16.88 -11.75 -4.82
C ASN A 132 -16.45 -10.28 -4.92
N GLY A 133 -15.29 -10.04 -5.49
CA GLY A 133 -14.75 -8.70 -5.59
C GLY A 133 -13.78 -8.54 -6.75
N SER A 134 -13.34 -7.32 -6.90
CA SER A 134 -12.33 -6.90 -7.87
C SER A 134 -11.30 -6.00 -7.17
N ILE A 135 -10.17 -5.85 -7.82
CA ILE A 135 -9.16 -4.86 -7.43
C ILE A 135 -9.60 -3.53 -8.03
N ASP A 136 -9.81 -2.53 -7.18
CA ASP A 136 -10.13 -1.17 -7.59
C ASP A 136 -8.86 -0.36 -7.84
N SER A 137 -7.85 -0.51 -6.99
CA SER A 137 -6.53 0.09 -7.17
C SER A 137 -5.41 -0.86 -6.72
N GLY A 138 -4.20 -0.64 -7.25
CA GLY A 138 -3.03 -1.47 -6.95
C GLY A 138 -2.84 -2.65 -7.89
N ASP A 139 -1.87 -3.52 -7.58
CA ASP A 139 -1.48 -4.66 -8.41
C ASP A 139 -1.30 -5.97 -7.61
N ALA A 140 -1.85 -6.02 -6.40
CA ALA A 140 -1.94 -7.24 -5.61
C ALA A 140 -2.87 -8.26 -6.27
N SER A 141 -2.83 -9.50 -5.82
CA SER A 141 -3.74 -10.56 -6.27
C SER A 141 -4.91 -10.72 -5.32
N LEU A 142 -6.15 -10.77 -5.84
CA LEU A 142 -7.38 -11.03 -5.08
C LEU A 142 -7.92 -12.40 -5.44
N VAL A 143 -8.32 -13.18 -4.44
CA VAL A 143 -9.04 -14.45 -4.62
C VAL A 143 -10.54 -14.15 -4.60
N SER A 144 -11.14 -14.02 -5.81
CA SER A 144 -12.59 -13.81 -5.94
C SER A 144 -13.36 -15.11 -5.75
N GLY A 145 -14.55 -15.04 -5.17
CA GLY A 145 -15.35 -16.23 -4.86
C GLY A 145 -14.89 -16.95 -3.60
N THR A 146 -14.13 -16.29 -2.74
CA THR A 146 -13.65 -16.87 -1.48
C THR A 146 -14.81 -17.20 -0.54
N GLU A 147 -14.81 -18.41 0.00
CA GLU A 147 -15.84 -18.89 0.93
C GLU A 147 -15.33 -18.84 2.38
N LEU A 148 -16.03 -18.14 3.23
CA LEU A 148 -15.83 -18.11 4.67
C LEU A 148 -16.91 -18.96 5.35
N MET A 149 -16.54 -20.13 5.82
CA MET A 149 -17.46 -20.99 6.57
C MET A 149 -17.69 -20.43 7.97
N VAL A 150 -18.94 -20.40 8.39
CA VAL A 150 -19.32 -20.00 9.75
C VAL A 150 -18.67 -20.92 10.79
N GLY A 151 -17.91 -20.34 11.70
CA GLY A 151 -17.24 -21.06 12.79
C GLY A 151 -16.03 -21.89 12.36
N ALA A 152 -15.50 -21.69 11.15
CA ALA A 152 -14.24 -22.33 10.74
C ALA A 152 -13.08 -21.89 11.64
N THR A 153 -12.15 -22.81 11.90
CA THR A 153 -10.96 -22.52 12.72
C THR A 153 -9.79 -22.01 11.90
N ASP A 154 -9.75 -22.36 10.62
CA ASP A 154 -8.67 -21.98 9.73
C ASP A 154 -9.05 -20.70 8.95
N PRO A 155 -8.15 -19.73 8.89
CA PRO A 155 -8.35 -18.52 8.09
C PRO A 155 -8.24 -18.85 6.59
N THR A 156 -9.02 -18.15 5.77
CA THR A 156 -9.05 -18.32 4.33
C THR A 156 -8.30 -17.15 3.66
N LEU A 157 -7.51 -17.44 2.62
CA LEU A 157 -6.79 -16.43 1.85
C LEU A 157 -7.77 -15.54 1.07
N ILE A 158 -7.60 -14.24 1.18
CA ILE A 158 -8.39 -13.21 0.48
C ILE A 158 -7.56 -12.53 -0.60
N ALA A 159 -6.38 -12.06 -0.24
CA ALA A 159 -5.49 -11.36 -1.16
C ALA A 159 -4.03 -11.59 -0.80
N SER A 160 -3.14 -11.40 -1.77
CA SER A 160 -1.71 -11.55 -1.56
C SER A 160 -0.88 -10.69 -2.52
N ALA A 161 0.36 -10.44 -2.12
CA ALA A 161 1.37 -9.79 -2.94
C ALA A 161 2.74 -10.44 -2.70
N ASN A 162 3.59 -10.45 -3.71
CA ASN A 162 4.86 -11.21 -3.70
C ASN A 162 6.11 -10.35 -3.45
N GLY A 163 5.95 -9.11 -3.03
CA GLY A 163 7.05 -8.18 -2.78
C GLY A 163 7.55 -7.42 -4.02
N THR A 164 7.13 -7.81 -5.23
CA THR A 164 7.26 -7.02 -6.47
C THR A 164 5.93 -6.41 -6.90
N THR A 165 4.83 -6.94 -6.37
CA THR A 165 3.46 -6.44 -6.49
C THR A 165 2.95 -6.02 -5.12
N GLY A 166 1.82 -5.33 -5.09
CA GLY A 166 1.14 -4.91 -3.86
C GLY A 166 1.83 -3.76 -3.14
N LEU A 167 2.72 -3.03 -3.80
CA LEU A 167 3.32 -1.81 -3.26
C LEU A 167 2.33 -0.65 -3.33
N ALA A 168 2.53 0.35 -2.47
CA ALA A 168 1.62 1.48 -2.26
C ALA A 168 0.22 1.02 -1.81
N THR A 169 -0.84 1.71 -2.22
CA THR A 169 -2.20 1.40 -1.81
C THR A 169 -2.83 0.35 -2.73
N ASN A 170 -3.46 -0.65 -2.13
CA ASN A 170 -4.23 -1.69 -2.82
C ASN A 170 -5.63 -1.72 -2.23
N ASP A 171 -6.63 -1.38 -3.04
CA ASP A 171 -8.03 -1.35 -2.65
C ASP A 171 -8.79 -2.50 -3.31
N PHE A 172 -9.58 -3.20 -2.51
CA PHE A 172 -10.40 -4.33 -2.92
C PHE A 172 -11.87 -3.98 -2.69
N ASP A 173 -12.65 -3.96 -3.77
CA ASP A 173 -14.09 -3.75 -3.72
C ASP A 173 -14.81 -5.10 -3.79
N PHE A 174 -15.50 -5.48 -2.70
CA PHE A 174 -16.37 -6.66 -2.68
C PHE A 174 -17.75 -6.29 -3.19
N THR A 175 -17.91 -6.28 -4.50
CA THR A 175 -19.15 -5.89 -5.20
C THR A 175 -20.34 -6.78 -4.86
N SER A 176 -20.08 -8.01 -4.40
CA SER A 176 -21.10 -8.96 -3.97
C SER A 176 -20.58 -9.86 -2.87
N ALA A 177 -21.22 -9.82 -1.72
CA ALA A 177 -21.10 -10.83 -0.68
C ALA A 177 -22.42 -11.61 -0.59
N THR A 178 -22.34 -12.91 -0.47
CA THR A 178 -23.51 -13.81 -0.43
C THR A 178 -23.46 -14.69 0.81
N LEU A 179 -24.45 -14.56 1.68
CA LEU A 179 -24.67 -15.48 2.81
C LEU A 179 -25.57 -16.63 2.36
N THR A 180 -25.03 -17.84 2.33
CA THR A 180 -25.78 -19.07 2.08
C THR A 180 -26.08 -19.76 3.40
N ILE A 181 -27.35 -20.00 3.68
CA ILE A 181 -27.84 -20.68 4.88
C ILE A 181 -28.51 -21.96 4.41
N PRO A 182 -27.97 -23.15 4.69
CA PRO A 182 -28.64 -24.40 4.38
C PRO A 182 -29.97 -24.55 5.15
N LYS A 183 -30.90 -25.26 4.57
CA LYS A 183 -32.17 -25.60 5.23
C LYS A 183 -31.91 -26.16 6.62
N GLN A 184 -32.47 -25.52 7.63
CA GLN A 184 -32.33 -25.90 9.04
C GLN A 184 -33.45 -25.32 9.89
N ASN A 185 -33.65 -25.87 11.10
CA ASN A 185 -34.54 -25.26 12.08
C ASN A 185 -33.78 -24.19 12.85
N VAL A 186 -34.29 -22.98 12.84
CA VAL A 186 -33.70 -21.82 13.51
C VAL A 186 -34.70 -21.12 14.40
N ASN A 187 -34.22 -20.46 15.45
CA ASN A 187 -35.03 -19.55 16.24
C ASN A 187 -35.01 -18.16 15.60
N SER A 188 -36.05 -17.39 15.84
CA SER A 188 -36.07 -15.98 15.43
C SER A 188 -35.04 -15.16 16.22
N GLY A 189 -34.56 -14.08 15.64
CA GLY A 189 -33.60 -13.14 16.24
C GLY A 189 -32.59 -12.62 15.26
N ALA A 190 -31.84 -11.60 15.66
CA ALA A 190 -30.70 -11.11 14.90
C ALA A 190 -29.51 -12.05 15.11
N TYR A 191 -29.01 -12.61 14.03
CA TYR A 191 -27.79 -13.41 14.04
C TYR A 191 -26.61 -12.53 13.58
N SER A 192 -25.52 -12.58 14.32
CA SER A 192 -24.29 -11.88 13.98
C SER A 192 -23.07 -12.78 14.13
N GLY A 193 -22.07 -12.51 13.32
CA GLY A 193 -20.75 -13.10 13.38
C GLY A 193 -19.71 -12.01 13.12
N THR A 194 -18.47 -12.25 13.56
CA THR A 194 -17.34 -11.35 13.33
C THR A 194 -16.45 -11.95 12.27
N ILE A 195 -16.11 -11.17 11.24
CA ILE A 195 -15.04 -11.50 10.31
C ILE A 195 -13.74 -10.90 10.86
N THR A 196 -12.79 -11.75 11.18
CA THR A 196 -11.44 -11.35 11.60
C THR A 196 -10.54 -11.33 10.38
N TRP A 197 -10.05 -10.15 10.04
CA TRP A 197 -9.09 -9.94 8.95
C TRP A 197 -7.69 -9.91 9.53
N THR A 198 -6.76 -10.64 8.91
CA THR A 198 -5.36 -10.70 9.36
C THR A 198 -4.43 -10.44 8.19
N LEU A 199 -3.66 -9.35 8.29
CA LEU A 199 -2.59 -9.04 7.36
C LEU A 199 -1.27 -9.56 7.92
N SER A 200 -0.56 -10.37 7.15
CA SER A 200 0.76 -10.89 7.50
C SER A 200 1.80 -10.45 6.45
N ASN A 201 3.04 -10.27 6.88
CA ASN A 201 4.17 -9.90 6.04
C ASN A 201 4.93 -11.11 5.48
N THR A 202 4.35 -12.30 5.51
CA THR A 202 4.94 -13.52 4.95
C THR A 202 4.13 -13.95 3.72
N TYR A 203 4.77 -13.89 2.56
CA TYR A 203 4.24 -14.50 1.35
C TYR A 203 4.72 -15.95 1.29
N GLN A 204 3.79 -16.89 1.21
CA GLN A 204 4.09 -18.27 0.85
C GLN A 204 3.56 -18.49 -0.57
N ALA A 205 4.47 -18.77 -1.51
CA ALA A 205 4.07 -19.21 -2.84
C ALA A 205 3.46 -20.62 -2.70
N GLU A 206 2.26 -20.81 -3.22
CA GLU A 206 1.66 -22.12 -3.43
C GLU A 206 2.37 -22.89 -4.54
#